data_9a3e9b0d5f78f10550d2b812b1b38803
#
_entry.id   9a3e9b0d5f78f10550d2b812b1b38803
#
_cell.length_a   1.000
_cell.length_b   1.000
_cell.length_c   1.000
_cell.angle_alpha   90.00
_cell.angle_beta   90.00
_cell.angle_gamma   90.00
#
_symmetry.space_group_name_H-M   'P 1'
#
loop_
_entity.id
_entity.type
_entity.pdbx_description
1 polymer ?
#
loop_
_entity_poly.entity_id
_entity_poly.type
_entity_poly.pdbx_seq_one_letter_code
_entity_poly.pdbx_strand_id
1 'polypeptide(L)'
;MKKLIFTLSFCILVFGCIEGNGEIQQANSSSNNLEELQKEKVNYTNQINNLNQELKLVNDKIKFLTGEEKRTLVTAYQIATSSFNHTVEVQANIKTRQNLLMTPEFSGPLEKILVLEGQQVKKGALLAVIDDAGLQNQLDQMKLQLELSKTTFERTQRLWDQKIGSEMMFLEAKTRYKTQKKQVAQMIEQLAKTKMYAPFNGVIDEIIAKKRETVATGISPILRIVNLKHMYVESDVPENYLKNIIVGSKASVYIPVLNETQSTIIRQTGNFIQPSNRTFRIEAPIENPLGLIKPNLNARISVIDYSNSEAIMIPLRVIRKNASGETFVFVLNNPEENNGFTSELHYVNLGKSQNEMVEVIGGIKPNDLIVDEGGSLLVNGQKVTLIK
;
A
#
# COMPACT_ATOMS: atom_id res chain seq x y z
N MET A 1 50.47 42.40 -6.04
CA MET A 1 51.86 41.96 -5.71
C MET A 1 51.86 40.45 -5.57
N LYS A 2 52.81 39.75 -6.32
CA LYS A 2 53.25 38.33 -6.28
C LYS A 2 52.17 37.27 -6.60
N LYS A 3 52.02 36.87 -7.83
CA LYS A 3 52.68 35.84 -8.67
C LYS A 3 53.32 34.70 -7.87
N LEU A 4 52.76 33.46 -8.00
CA LEU A 4 53.58 32.29 -8.14
C LEU A 4 52.88 31.26 -9.03
N ILE A 5 53.52 30.98 -10.12
CA ILE A 5 53.34 29.97 -11.15
C ILE A 5 53.92 28.66 -10.58
N PHE A 6 53.26 27.53 -10.70
CA PHE A 6 53.94 26.24 -10.71
C PHE A 6 53.39 25.27 -11.76
N THR A 7 54.31 24.78 -12.47
CA THR A 7 54.38 24.10 -13.75
C THR A 7 53.71 22.73 -13.83
N LEU A 8 53.11 22.53 -14.96
CA LEU A 8 52.79 21.32 -15.71
C LEU A 8 53.95 20.31 -15.73
N SER A 9 53.70 19.04 -15.37
CA SER A 9 54.53 17.91 -15.75
C SER A 9 53.69 16.82 -16.39
N PHE A 10 53.87 16.70 -17.69
CA PHE A 10 53.34 15.74 -18.63
C PHE A 10 54.15 14.46 -18.54
N CYS A 11 53.57 13.34 -18.21
CA CYS A 11 54.19 12.03 -18.36
C CYS A 11 53.32 11.10 -19.19
N ILE A 12 53.70 10.96 -20.44
CA ILE A 12 53.24 9.96 -21.41
C ILE A 12 53.79 8.63 -20.95
N LEU A 13 52.95 7.61 -20.78
CA LEU A 13 53.35 6.19 -20.78
C LEU A 13 52.41 5.38 -21.66
N VAL A 14 52.99 5.07 -22.75
CA VAL A 14 52.97 3.93 -23.68
C VAL A 14 51.92 2.85 -23.38
N PHE A 15 51.07 2.65 -24.38
CA PHE A 15 50.23 1.47 -24.59
C PHE A 15 51.08 0.24 -24.78
N GLY A 16 50.85 -0.77 -23.96
CA GLY A 16 51.29 -2.15 -24.19
C GLY A 16 50.09 -3.09 -24.06
N CYS A 17 49.59 -3.58 -25.17
CA CYS A 17 48.65 -4.70 -25.23
C CYS A 17 49.32 -5.95 -24.68
N ILE A 18 48.71 -6.58 -23.68
CA ILE A 18 48.88 -8.02 -23.41
C ILE A 18 47.49 -8.60 -23.23
N GLU A 19 47.12 -9.45 -24.18
CA GLU A 19 45.95 -10.32 -24.14
C GLU A 19 46.08 -11.42 -23.10
N GLY A 20 44.96 -11.69 -22.44
CA GLY A 20 44.47 -13.00 -22.07
C GLY A 20 45.24 -13.82 -21.01
N ASN A 21 44.53 -14.11 -19.94
CA ASN A 21 44.58 -15.26 -19.03
C ASN A 21 44.59 -14.93 -17.51
N GLY A 22 43.76 -13.97 -17.08
CA GLY A 22 43.64 -13.60 -15.65
C GLY A 22 42.40 -14.16 -14.89
N GLU A 23 41.34 -14.58 -15.60
CA GLU A 23 40.08 -14.88 -14.91
C GLU A 23 39.89 -16.33 -14.42
N ILE A 24 40.71 -17.29 -14.88
CA ILE A 24 40.57 -18.70 -14.46
C ILE A 24 41.39 -19.01 -13.18
N GLN A 25 42.40 -18.21 -12.84
CA GLN A 25 43.22 -18.45 -11.63
C GLN A 25 42.58 -17.88 -10.34
N GLN A 26 41.75 -16.83 -10.41
CA GLN A 26 41.08 -16.31 -9.23
C GLN A 26 39.88 -17.16 -8.79
N ALA A 27 39.20 -17.83 -9.71
CA ALA A 27 38.09 -18.74 -9.38
C ALA A 27 38.60 -20.04 -8.71
N ASN A 28 39.76 -20.55 -9.13
CA ASN A 28 40.37 -21.75 -8.54
C ASN A 28 41.00 -21.51 -7.16
N SER A 29 41.50 -20.30 -6.87
CA SER A 29 42.05 -19.98 -5.55
C SER A 29 40.96 -19.78 -4.49
N SER A 30 39.77 -19.29 -4.89
CA SER A 30 38.62 -19.12 -3.96
C SER A 30 37.94 -20.46 -3.65
N SER A 31 37.88 -21.39 -4.58
CA SER A 31 37.29 -22.72 -4.34
C SER A 31 38.19 -23.58 -3.43
N ASN A 32 39.51 -23.54 -3.62
CA ASN A 32 40.45 -24.22 -2.74
C ASN A 32 40.41 -23.67 -1.31
N ASN A 33 40.22 -22.36 -1.13
CA ASN A 33 40.08 -21.72 0.18
C ASN A 33 38.77 -22.14 0.86
N LEU A 34 37.67 -22.31 0.11
CA LEU A 34 36.40 -22.74 0.66
C LEU A 34 36.42 -24.22 1.12
N GLU A 35 37.01 -25.11 0.34
CA GLU A 35 37.18 -26.54 0.71
C GLU A 35 38.09 -26.70 1.93
N GLU A 36 39.16 -25.94 2.01
CA GLU A 36 40.09 -25.95 3.13
C GLU A 36 39.42 -25.45 4.42
N LEU A 37 38.68 -24.36 4.35
CA LEU A 37 37.83 -23.82 5.46
C LEU A 37 36.72 -24.79 5.87
N GLN A 38 36.13 -25.52 4.94
CA GLN A 38 35.14 -26.57 5.25
C GLN A 38 35.80 -27.78 5.98
N LYS A 39 36.98 -28.20 5.58
CA LYS A 39 37.75 -29.24 6.27
C LYS A 39 38.18 -28.79 7.68
N GLU A 40 38.65 -27.56 7.82
CA GLU A 40 38.92 -26.98 9.14
C GLU A 40 37.70 -26.94 10.02
N LYS A 41 36.56 -26.50 9.50
CA LYS A 41 35.29 -26.50 10.23
C LYS A 41 34.91 -27.90 10.73
N VAL A 42 35.04 -28.93 9.90
CA VAL A 42 34.78 -30.32 10.29
C VAL A 42 35.75 -30.77 11.35
N ASN A 43 37.04 -30.43 11.22
CA ASN A 43 38.05 -30.76 12.22
C ASN A 43 37.77 -30.12 13.58
N TYR A 44 37.46 -28.81 13.60
CA TYR A 44 37.09 -28.14 14.84
C TYR A 44 35.76 -28.68 15.44
N THR A 45 34.82 -29.06 14.61
CA THR A 45 33.59 -29.71 15.08
C THR A 45 33.87 -31.04 15.77
N ASN A 46 34.75 -31.84 15.20
CA ASN A 46 35.19 -33.11 15.81
C ASN A 46 35.99 -32.89 17.11
N GLN A 47 36.82 -31.85 17.17
CA GLN A 47 37.54 -31.50 18.41
C GLN A 47 36.58 -31.05 19.51
N ILE A 48 35.57 -30.24 19.17
CA ILE A 48 34.51 -29.81 20.11
C ILE A 48 33.76 -31.04 20.65
N ASN A 49 33.42 -31.99 19.79
CA ASN A 49 32.72 -33.20 20.23
C ASN A 49 33.59 -34.06 21.18
N ASN A 50 34.88 -34.21 20.89
CA ASN A 50 35.80 -34.92 21.76
C ASN A 50 35.98 -34.21 23.11
N LEU A 51 36.19 -32.91 23.12
CA LEU A 51 36.28 -32.10 24.34
C LEU A 51 35.01 -32.16 25.18
N ASN A 52 33.86 -32.19 24.53
CA ASN A 52 32.58 -32.37 25.25
C ASN A 52 32.45 -33.74 25.89
N GLN A 53 32.98 -34.80 25.25
CA GLN A 53 33.01 -36.12 25.85
C GLN A 53 33.99 -36.21 27.06
N GLU A 54 35.17 -35.59 26.91
CA GLU A 54 36.11 -35.49 28.03
C GLU A 54 35.57 -34.68 29.21
N LEU A 55 34.91 -33.56 28.91
CA LEU A 55 34.22 -32.71 29.90
C LEU A 55 33.16 -33.51 30.65
N LYS A 56 32.38 -34.33 29.94
CA LYS A 56 31.39 -35.22 30.54
C LYS A 56 32.04 -36.21 31.50
N LEU A 57 33.13 -36.85 31.09
CA LEU A 57 33.86 -37.80 31.95
C LEU A 57 34.46 -37.12 33.20
N VAL A 58 34.98 -35.91 33.07
CA VAL A 58 35.49 -35.12 34.22
C VAL A 58 34.33 -34.73 35.13
N ASN A 59 33.20 -34.28 34.62
CA ASN A 59 32.03 -33.97 35.41
C ASN A 59 31.48 -35.20 36.13
N ASP A 60 31.46 -36.38 35.49
CA ASP A 60 31.05 -37.65 36.11
C ASP A 60 32.00 -38.06 37.27
N LYS A 61 33.32 -37.84 37.12
CA LYS A 61 34.29 -38.02 38.18
C LYS A 61 34.09 -37.05 39.36
N ILE A 62 33.84 -35.77 39.08
CA ILE A 62 33.55 -34.76 40.09
C ILE A 62 32.27 -35.15 40.85
N LYS A 63 31.23 -35.57 40.14
CA LYS A 63 29.97 -36.06 40.75
C LYS A 63 30.21 -37.23 41.68
N PHE A 64 31.07 -38.21 41.29
CA PHE A 64 31.40 -39.34 42.12
C PHE A 64 32.19 -38.98 43.40
N LEU A 65 33.05 -37.95 43.30
CA LEU A 65 33.88 -37.50 44.43
C LEU A 65 33.17 -36.54 45.37
N THR A 66 32.28 -35.67 44.85
CA THR A 66 31.64 -34.65 45.66
C THR A 66 30.23 -35.01 46.13
N GLY A 67 29.60 -35.99 45.49
CA GLY A 67 28.21 -36.33 45.72
C GLY A 67 27.21 -35.25 45.31
N GLU A 68 27.70 -34.11 44.81
CA GLU A 68 26.86 -32.97 44.38
C GLU A 68 26.69 -32.97 42.86
N GLU A 69 25.47 -32.95 42.41
CA GLU A 69 25.13 -32.67 41.02
C GLU A 69 25.21 -31.15 40.78
N LYS A 70 26.23 -30.67 40.06
CA LYS A 70 26.29 -29.27 39.63
C LYS A 70 25.14 -29.00 38.65
N ARG A 71 24.08 -28.41 39.14
CA ARG A 71 22.90 -28.06 38.35
C ARG A 71 23.09 -26.67 37.76
N THR A 72 22.86 -26.52 36.46
CA THR A 72 22.85 -25.20 35.80
C THR A 72 21.58 -24.47 36.19
N LEU A 73 21.73 -23.20 36.58
CA LEU A 73 20.59 -22.34 36.89
C LEU A 73 19.97 -21.84 35.58
N VAL A 74 18.65 -21.97 35.43
CA VAL A 74 17.92 -21.55 34.25
C VAL A 74 16.65 -20.81 34.63
N THR A 75 16.20 -19.89 33.82
CA THR A 75 14.83 -19.38 33.85
C THR A 75 14.00 -20.09 32.79
N ALA A 76 12.70 -20.19 33.00
CA ALA A 76 11.81 -20.85 32.07
C ALA A 76 10.56 -20.01 31.79
N TYR A 77 10.07 -20.14 30.58
CA TYR A 77 8.84 -19.55 30.09
C TYR A 77 7.80 -20.67 29.86
N GLN A 78 6.62 -20.53 30.48
CA GLN A 78 5.52 -21.47 30.24
C GLN A 78 4.78 -21.10 28.98
N ILE A 79 4.62 -22.05 28.08
CA ILE A 79 3.92 -21.85 26.79
C ILE A 79 2.41 -21.74 27.05
N ALA A 80 1.82 -20.67 26.51
CA ALA A 80 0.38 -20.52 26.39
C ALA A 80 -0.01 -20.36 24.93
N THR A 81 -1.18 -20.88 24.58
CA THR A 81 -1.79 -20.54 23.29
C THR A 81 -2.35 -19.13 23.34
N SER A 82 -2.16 -18.38 22.27
CA SER A 82 -2.68 -17.02 22.13
C SER A 82 -3.12 -16.75 20.70
N SER A 83 -3.99 -15.76 20.52
CA SER A 83 -4.32 -15.29 19.18
C SER A 83 -3.14 -14.53 18.59
N PHE A 84 -2.68 -14.96 17.43
CA PHE A 84 -1.61 -14.34 16.69
C PHE A 84 -2.10 -13.85 15.33
N ASN A 85 -1.83 -12.57 15.04
CA ASN A 85 -2.09 -11.96 13.76
C ASN A 85 -0.78 -11.41 13.20
N HIS A 86 -0.30 -11.99 12.13
CA HIS A 86 0.84 -11.43 11.41
C HIS A 86 0.36 -10.32 10.48
N THR A 87 1.06 -9.19 10.49
CA THR A 87 0.71 -8.01 9.69
C THR A 87 1.86 -7.62 8.77
N VAL A 88 1.49 -7.22 7.57
CA VAL A 88 2.40 -6.62 6.58
C VAL A 88 2.17 -5.13 6.59
N GLU A 89 3.17 -4.34 6.97
CA GLU A 89 3.12 -2.88 6.94
C GLU A 89 3.74 -2.36 5.65
N VAL A 90 2.98 -1.52 4.93
CA VAL A 90 3.42 -0.88 3.69
C VAL A 90 3.05 0.60 3.68
N GLN A 91 3.85 1.39 2.95
CA GLN A 91 3.55 2.79 2.72
C GLN A 91 2.31 2.92 1.83
N ALA A 92 1.52 3.93 2.11
CA ALA A 92 0.26 4.16 1.41
C ALA A 92 0.01 5.64 1.19
N ASN A 93 -0.78 5.95 0.16
CA ASN A 93 -1.21 7.30 -0.16
C ASN A 93 -2.72 7.42 -0.03
N ILE A 94 -3.15 8.49 0.61
CA ILE A 94 -4.58 8.81 0.72
C ILE A 94 -5.04 9.45 -0.57
N LYS A 95 -6.15 8.93 -1.12
CA LYS A 95 -6.76 9.41 -2.36
C LYS A 95 -8.26 9.63 -2.19
N THR A 96 -8.84 10.35 -3.12
CA THR A 96 -10.28 10.44 -3.31
C THR A 96 -10.64 10.11 -4.74
N ARG A 97 -11.79 9.48 -4.97
CA ARG A 97 -12.27 9.16 -6.31
C ARG A 97 -12.80 10.37 -7.07
N GLN A 98 -13.15 11.42 -6.34
CA GLN A 98 -13.76 12.64 -6.87
C GLN A 98 -12.86 13.84 -6.57
N ASN A 99 -11.81 13.96 -7.38
CA ASN A 99 -10.94 15.13 -7.46
C ASN A 99 -10.87 15.52 -8.94
N LEU A 100 -11.48 16.62 -9.27
CA LEU A 100 -11.62 17.05 -10.67
C LEU A 100 -11.12 18.48 -10.83
N LEU A 101 -10.20 18.64 -11.77
CA LEU A 101 -9.79 19.92 -12.31
C LEU A 101 -10.78 20.29 -13.41
N MET A 102 -11.63 21.29 -13.15
CA MET A 102 -12.70 21.65 -14.05
C MET A 102 -12.20 22.59 -15.16
N THR A 103 -12.39 22.15 -16.39
CA THR A 103 -12.11 22.93 -17.61
C THR A 103 -13.44 23.35 -18.27
N PRO A 104 -13.48 24.47 -18.99
CA PRO A 104 -14.69 24.95 -19.64
C PRO A 104 -15.05 24.10 -20.86
N GLU A 105 -16.34 24.01 -21.17
CA GLU A 105 -16.87 23.41 -22.40
C GLU A 105 -17.09 24.43 -23.53
N PHE A 106 -16.93 25.72 -23.23
CA PHE A 106 -17.04 26.84 -24.18
C PHE A 106 -15.85 27.77 -24.00
N SER A 107 -15.32 28.30 -25.13
CA SER A 107 -14.18 29.23 -25.12
C SER A 107 -14.68 30.66 -25.12
N GLY A 108 -14.14 31.48 -24.23
CA GLY A 108 -14.49 32.90 -24.12
C GLY A 108 -13.96 33.56 -22.85
N PRO A 109 -14.23 34.85 -22.64
CA PRO A 109 -13.88 35.52 -21.39
C PRO A 109 -14.71 35.00 -20.24
N LEU A 110 -14.09 34.77 -19.08
CA LEU A 110 -14.76 34.35 -17.86
C LEU A 110 -15.53 35.53 -17.25
N GLU A 111 -16.84 35.50 -17.37
CA GLU A 111 -17.70 36.62 -16.92
C GLU A 111 -17.75 36.71 -15.38
N LYS A 112 -18.07 35.59 -14.72
CA LYS A 112 -18.26 35.51 -13.28
C LYS A 112 -17.78 34.16 -12.72
N ILE A 113 -17.19 34.21 -11.53
CA ILE A 113 -16.97 33.07 -10.65
C ILE A 113 -17.89 33.28 -9.45
N LEU A 114 -18.76 32.32 -9.16
CA LEU A 114 -19.85 32.46 -8.19
C LEU A 114 -19.58 31.74 -6.87
N VAL A 115 -18.39 31.19 -6.73
CA VAL A 115 -17.96 30.41 -5.57
C VAL A 115 -16.63 30.93 -5.02
N LEU A 116 -16.33 30.57 -3.77
CA LEU A 116 -15.08 30.90 -3.09
C LEU A 116 -14.30 29.62 -2.80
N GLU A 117 -12.96 29.75 -2.67
CA GLU A 117 -12.11 28.67 -2.17
C GLU A 117 -12.56 28.25 -0.75
N GLY A 118 -12.55 26.95 -0.48
CA GLY A 118 -13.06 26.36 0.76
C GLY A 118 -14.59 26.22 0.81
N GLN A 119 -15.36 26.75 -0.14
CA GLN A 119 -16.81 26.66 -0.15
C GLN A 119 -17.30 25.25 -0.46
N GLN A 120 -18.24 24.76 0.35
CA GLN A 120 -18.98 23.53 0.05
C GLN A 120 -20.04 23.76 -1.01
N VAL A 121 -20.07 22.92 -2.04
CA VAL A 121 -21.04 22.99 -3.13
C VAL A 121 -21.76 21.66 -3.30
N LYS A 122 -23.04 21.73 -3.72
CA LYS A 122 -23.83 20.56 -4.08
C LYS A 122 -23.76 20.30 -5.58
N LYS A 123 -23.93 19.05 -5.99
CA LYS A 123 -24.09 18.66 -7.39
C LYS A 123 -25.13 19.54 -8.07
N GLY A 124 -24.81 20.10 -9.24
CA GLY A 124 -25.66 21.01 -10.01
C GLY A 124 -25.60 22.48 -9.58
N ALA A 125 -24.79 22.85 -8.57
CA ALA A 125 -24.55 24.24 -8.22
C ALA A 125 -23.82 24.97 -9.35
N LEU A 126 -24.22 26.19 -9.71
CA LEU A 126 -23.54 27.01 -10.71
C LEU A 126 -22.25 27.59 -10.11
N LEU A 127 -21.12 27.29 -10.75
CA LEU A 127 -19.78 27.65 -10.25
C LEU A 127 -19.21 28.87 -10.97
N ALA A 128 -19.31 28.87 -12.29
CA ALA A 128 -18.78 29.93 -13.12
C ALA A 128 -19.64 30.15 -14.36
N VAL A 129 -19.54 31.33 -14.93
CA VAL A 129 -20.20 31.73 -16.19
C VAL A 129 -19.19 32.33 -17.11
N ILE A 130 -19.18 31.82 -18.34
CA ILE A 130 -18.38 32.31 -19.46
C ILE A 130 -19.26 33.22 -20.31
N ASP A 131 -18.70 34.27 -20.87
CA ASP A 131 -19.40 35.15 -21.79
C ASP A 131 -19.96 34.33 -22.97
N ASP A 132 -21.26 34.50 -23.20
CA ASP A 132 -21.96 33.72 -24.21
C ASP A 132 -21.78 34.22 -25.63
N ALA A 133 -20.99 35.30 -25.83
CA ALA A 133 -20.72 35.89 -27.11
C ALA A 133 -21.96 36.18 -27.95
N GLY A 134 -23.09 36.47 -27.28
CA GLY A 134 -24.37 36.79 -27.93
C GLY A 134 -25.23 35.56 -28.27
N LEU A 135 -24.91 34.37 -27.81
CA LEU A 135 -25.71 33.17 -28.05
C LEU A 135 -27.11 33.29 -27.45
N GLN A 136 -27.27 34.02 -26.32
CA GLN A 136 -28.61 34.24 -25.72
C GLN A 136 -29.52 35.03 -26.69
N ASN A 137 -29.00 36.08 -27.32
CA ASN A 137 -29.76 36.87 -28.30
C ASN A 137 -30.13 36.03 -29.54
N GLN A 138 -29.20 35.20 -30.00
CA GLN A 138 -29.43 34.28 -31.12
C GLN A 138 -30.49 33.22 -30.77
N LEU A 139 -30.48 32.69 -29.55
CA LEU A 139 -31.48 31.75 -29.05
C LEU A 139 -32.87 32.42 -29.04
N ASP A 140 -32.98 33.66 -28.57
CA ASP A 140 -34.24 34.38 -28.51
C ASP A 140 -34.81 34.67 -29.89
N GLN A 141 -33.96 35.01 -30.86
CA GLN A 141 -34.35 35.15 -32.27
C GLN A 141 -34.87 33.80 -32.84
N MET A 142 -34.18 32.66 -32.54
CA MET A 142 -34.61 31.34 -32.98
C MET A 142 -35.95 30.91 -32.32
N LYS A 143 -36.20 31.27 -31.05
CA LYS A 143 -37.50 31.04 -30.39
C LYS A 143 -38.65 31.75 -31.08
N LEU A 144 -38.48 33.04 -31.48
CA LEU A 144 -39.48 33.74 -32.22
C LEU A 144 -39.82 33.08 -33.56
N GLN A 145 -38.77 32.59 -34.25
CA GLN A 145 -38.95 31.85 -35.51
C GLN A 145 -39.64 30.47 -35.29
N LEU A 146 -39.35 29.81 -34.16
CA LEU A 146 -40.04 28.59 -33.78
C LEU A 146 -41.52 28.83 -33.49
N GLU A 147 -41.86 29.89 -32.78
CA GLU A 147 -43.22 30.29 -32.49
C GLU A 147 -44.04 30.55 -33.76
N LEU A 148 -43.47 31.31 -34.71
CA LEU A 148 -44.09 31.51 -36.01
C LEU A 148 -44.35 30.20 -36.73
N SER A 149 -43.35 29.33 -36.81
CA SER A 149 -43.47 28.04 -37.50
C SER A 149 -44.46 27.09 -36.79
N LYS A 150 -44.57 27.15 -35.46
CA LYS A 150 -45.51 26.42 -34.66
C LYS A 150 -46.97 26.87 -34.97
N THR A 151 -47.19 28.18 -34.94
CA THR A 151 -48.52 28.78 -35.25
C THR A 151 -48.95 28.45 -36.68
N THR A 152 -48.04 28.50 -37.62
CA THR A 152 -48.30 28.11 -39.02
C THR A 152 -48.67 26.65 -39.13
N PHE A 153 -47.92 25.76 -38.49
CA PHE A 153 -48.18 24.33 -38.48
C PHE A 153 -49.55 24.02 -37.83
N GLU A 154 -49.88 24.63 -36.65
CA GLU A 154 -51.16 24.41 -35.98
C GLU A 154 -52.37 24.89 -36.81
N ARG A 155 -52.22 26.02 -37.52
CA ARG A 155 -53.27 26.48 -38.48
C ARG A 155 -53.41 25.53 -39.64
N THR A 156 -52.33 25.12 -40.28
CA THR A 156 -52.34 24.19 -41.44
C THR A 156 -52.88 22.83 -41.03
N GLN A 157 -52.55 22.35 -39.83
CA GLN A 157 -53.07 21.09 -39.30
C GLN A 157 -54.56 21.14 -39.11
N ARG A 158 -55.12 22.22 -38.51
CA ARG A 158 -56.59 22.38 -38.37
C ARG A 158 -57.31 22.41 -39.71
N LEU A 159 -56.76 23.04 -40.76
CA LEU A 159 -57.34 23.01 -42.10
C LEU A 159 -57.28 21.60 -42.72
N TRP A 160 -56.13 20.92 -42.53
CA TRP A 160 -55.96 19.54 -43.00
C TRP A 160 -56.92 18.56 -42.33
N ASP A 161 -57.17 18.69 -41.03
CA ASP A 161 -58.12 17.88 -40.26
C ASP A 161 -59.54 18.07 -40.75
N GLN A 162 -59.85 19.26 -41.28
CA GLN A 162 -61.10 19.62 -41.94
C GLN A 162 -61.15 19.23 -43.45
N LYS A 163 -60.09 18.53 -43.93
CA LYS A 163 -59.93 18.17 -45.35
C LYS A 163 -59.80 19.36 -46.32
N ILE A 164 -59.30 20.47 -45.81
CA ILE A 164 -59.05 21.71 -46.60
C ILE A 164 -57.54 21.84 -46.82
N GLY A 165 -57.09 21.97 -48.05
CA GLY A 165 -55.69 22.13 -48.42
C GLY A 165 -55.01 20.87 -48.99
N SER A 166 -53.72 20.98 -49.34
CA SER A 166 -52.91 19.86 -49.85
C SER A 166 -52.09 19.17 -48.76
N GLU A 167 -51.91 17.89 -48.88
CA GLU A 167 -51.02 17.09 -47.99
C GLU A 167 -49.59 17.70 -47.99
N MET A 168 -49.13 18.13 -49.12
CA MET A 168 -47.81 18.76 -49.26
C MET A 168 -47.65 19.98 -48.36
N MET A 169 -48.64 20.89 -48.33
CA MET A 169 -48.61 22.06 -47.46
C MET A 169 -48.57 21.70 -45.95
N PHE A 170 -49.34 20.66 -45.59
CA PHE A 170 -49.30 20.15 -44.20
C PHE A 170 -47.96 19.54 -43.85
N LEU A 171 -47.38 18.70 -44.72
CA LEU A 171 -46.08 18.06 -44.46
C LEU A 171 -44.95 19.11 -44.44
N GLU A 172 -44.99 20.11 -45.29
CA GLU A 172 -44.01 21.21 -45.31
C GLU A 172 -44.09 22.01 -43.99
N ALA A 173 -45.25 22.45 -43.55
CA ALA A 173 -45.42 23.18 -42.29
C ALA A 173 -44.98 22.35 -41.09
N LYS A 174 -45.31 21.05 -41.05
CA LYS A 174 -44.92 20.09 -40.02
C LYS A 174 -43.42 19.91 -39.98
N THR A 175 -42.79 19.77 -41.12
CA THR A 175 -41.33 19.58 -41.21
C THR A 175 -40.63 20.84 -40.76
N ARG A 176 -41.05 22.01 -41.22
CA ARG A 176 -40.45 23.31 -40.85
C ARG A 176 -40.54 23.52 -39.32
N TYR A 177 -41.70 23.28 -38.71
CA TYR A 177 -41.83 23.35 -37.23
C TYR A 177 -40.87 22.39 -36.53
N LYS A 178 -40.78 21.11 -36.96
CA LYS A 178 -39.87 20.13 -36.38
C LYS A 178 -38.41 20.53 -36.49
N THR A 179 -38.03 21.07 -37.66
CA THR A 179 -36.64 21.53 -37.89
C THR A 179 -36.30 22.71 -36.98
N GLN A 180 -37.17 23.74 -36.89
CA GLN A 180 -36.96 24.86 -35.99
C GLN A 180 -36.87 24.43 -34.51
N LYS A 181 -37.74 23.50 -34.09
CA LYS A 181 -37.71 22.95 -32.74
C LYS A 181 -36.33 22.29 -32.42
N LYS A 182 -35.76 21.57 -33.39
CA LYS A 182 -34.44 20.96 -33.23
C LYS A 182 -33.32 21.99 -33.18
N GLN A 183 -33.39 23.04 -34.02
CA GLN A 183 -32.40 24.12 -34.02
C GLN A 183 -32.39 24.89 -32.67
N VAL A 184 -33.59 25.19 -32.11
CA VAL A 184 -33.71 25.84 -30.78
C VAL A 184 -33.11 24.92 -29.72
N ALA A 185 -33.41 23.61 -29.74
CA ALA A 185 -32.85 22.68 -28.77
C ALA A 185 -31.30 22.65 -28.84
N GLN A 186 -30.73 22.61 -30.04
CA GLN A 186 -29.27 22.66 -30.25
C GLN A 186 -28.66 23.95 -29.68
N MET A 187 -29.30 25.10 -29.89
CA MET A 187 -28.83 26.39 -29.37
C MET A 187 -28.91 26.45 -27.83
N ILE A 188 -29.93 25.86 -27.20
CA ILE A 188 -30.02 25.73 -25.75
C ILE A 188 -28.87 24.92 -25.20
N GLU A 189 -28.53 23.79 -25.82
CA GLU A 189 -27.40 22.94 -25.43
C GLU A 189 -26.06 23.70 -25.57
N GLN A 190 -25.91 24.45 -26.64
CA GLN A 190 -24.71 25.28 -26.84
C GLN A 190 -24.59 26.39 -25.77
N LEU A 191 -25.68 27.07 -25.47
CA LEU A 191 -25.73 28.10 -24.41
C LEU A 191 -25.49 27.47 -23.02
N ALA A 192 -25.96 26.25 -22.78
CA ALA A 192 -25.71 25.56 -21.52
C ALA A 192 -24.23 25.34 -21.25
N LYS A 193 -23.41 25.16 -22.29
CA LYS A 193 -21.94 25.00 -22.18
C LYS A 193 -21.20 26.26 -21.71
N THR A 194 -21.83 27.43 -21.75
CA THR A 194 -21.26 28.66 -21.18
C THR A 194 -21.34 28.70 -19.66
N LYS A 195 -22.12 27.81 -19.05
CA LYS A 195 -22.35 27.72 -17.60
C LYS A 195 -21.70 26.47 -17.05
N MET A 196 -20.86 26.62 -16.04
CA MET A 196 -20.16 25.52 -15.41
C MET A 196 -20.87 25.12 -14.12
N TYR A 197 -21.26 23.85 -14.01
CA TYR A 197 -21.96 23.30 -12.85
C TYR A 197 -21.11 22.24 -12.13
N ALA A 198 -21.28 22.14 -10.81
CA ALA A 198 -20.63 21.10 -10.00
C ALA A 198 -21.11 19.68 -10.41
N PRO A 199 -20.23 18.78 -10.81
CA PRO A 199 -20.62 17.42 -11.22
C PRO A 199 -20.97 16.51 -10.05
N PHE A 200 -20.48 16.83 -8.83
CA PHE A 200 -20.73 16.10 -7.60
C PHE A 200 -20.70 17.05 -6.39
N ASN A 201 -21.11 16.54 -5.21
CA ASN A 201 -21.00 17.29 -3.96
C ASN A 201 -19.54 17.33 -3.51
N GLY A 202 -19.01 18.51 -3.26
CA GLY A 202 -17.60 18.67 -2.87
C GLY A 202 -17.29 20.03 -2.26
N VAL A 203 -16.01 20.28 -2.14
CA VAL A 203 -15.43 21.55 -1.70
C VAL A 203 -14.63 22.13 -2.85
N ILE A 204 -14.73 23.43 -3.07
CA ILE A 204 -13.84 24.14 -4.00
C ILE A 204 -12.48 24.26 -3.33
N ASP A 205 -11.49 23.57 -3.91
CA ASP A 205 -10.13 23.52 -3.36
C ASP A 205 -9.32 24.75 -3.78
N GLU A 206 -9.36 25.08 -5.06
CA GLU A 206 -8.56 26.14 -5.65
C GLU A 206 -9.32 26.79 -6.82
N ILE A 207 -9.20 28.10 -6.96
CA ILE A 207 -9.68 28.86 -8.10
C ILE A 207 -8.48 29.36 -8.91
N ILE A 208 -8.25 28.78 -10.09
CA ILE A 208 -7.06 28.99 -10.90
C ILE A 208 -7.24 30.19 -11.84
N ALA A 209 -8.41 30.24 -12.52
CA ALA A 209 -8.67 31.29 -13.51
C ALA A 209 -9.18 32.57 -12.84
N LYS A 210 -8.86 33.70 -13.45
CA LYS A 210 -9.29 35.03 -12.98
C LYS A 210 -10.49 35.53 -13.77
N LYS A 211 -11.31 36.36 -13.13
CA LYS A 211 -12.40 37.05 -13.80
C LYS A 211 -11.87 37.86 -14.99
N ARG A 212 -12.55 37.78 -16.14
CA ARG A 212 -12.20 38.37 -17.46
C ARG A 212 -11.02 37.72 -18.16
N GLU A 213 -10.45 36.66 -17.62
CA GLU A 213 -9.48 35.85 -18.34
C GLU A 213 -10.15 35.08 -19.47
N THR A 214 -9.51 35.02 -20.63
CA THR A 214 -10.00 34.22 -21.75
C THR A 214 -9.62 32.77 -21.54
N VAL A 215 -10.63 31.90 -21.45
CA VAL A 215 -10.45 30.47 -21.25
C VAL A 215 -10.74 29.69 -22.53
N ALA A 216 -9.98 28.61 -22.73
CA ALA A 216 -10.11 27.73 -23.89
C ALA A 216 -10.71 26.38 -23.47
N THR A 217 -11.62 25.85 -24.30
CA THR A 217 -12.33 24.58 -24.08
C THR A 217 -11.33 23.43 -23.87
N GLY A 218 -11.50 22.71 -22.75
CA GLY A 218 -10.72 21.51 -22.42
C GLY A 218 -9.25 21.76 -22.05
N ILE A 219 -8.75 22.99 -22.14
CA ILE A 219 -7.33 23.34 -21.94
C ILE A 219 -7.14 24.16 -20.66
N SER A 220 -7.91 25.24 -20.51
CA SER A 220 -7.73 26.18 -19.39
C SER A 220 -8.46 25.70 -18.12
N PRO A 221 -7.76 25.29 -17.06
CA PRO A 221 -8.42 24.92 -15.82
C PRO A 221 -9.00 26.18 -15.14
N ILE A 222 -10.26 26.12 -14.68
CA ILE A 222 -10.92 27.23 -13.99
C ILE A 222 -10.83 27.07 -12.48
N LEU A 223 -11.16 25.90 -11.97
CA LEU A 223 -11.15 25.59 -10.55
C LEU A 223 -11.01 24.08 -10.30
N ARG A 224 -10.66 23.74 -9.08
CA ARG A 224 -10.62 22.35 -8.60
C ARG A 224 -11.76 22.10 -7.62
N ILE A 225 -12.50 21.01 -7.83
CA ILE A 225 -13.51 20.50 -6.89
C ILE A 225 -13.10 19.15 -6.34
N VAL A 226 -13.16 18.97 -5.03
CA VAL A 226 -12.73 17.76 -4.34
C VAL A 226 -13.82 17.25 -3.40
N ASN A 227 -14.09 15.96 -3.42
CA ASN A 227 -14.93 15.32 -2.42
C ASN A 227 -14.07 14.70 -1.32
N LEU A 228 -14.19 15.23 -0.10
CA LEU A 228 -13.43 14.75 1.06
C LEU A 228 -14.16 13.67 1.89
N LYS A 229 -15.39 13.29 1.52
CA LYS A 229 -16.17 12.29 2.27
C LYS A 229 -15.82 10.85 1.89
N HIS A 230 -15.49 10.62 0.62
CA HIS A 230 -15.21 9.28 0.09
C HIS A 230 -13.72 9.12 -0.17
N MET A 231 -12.98 9.03 0.91
CA MET A 231 -11.54 8.84 0.88
C MET A 231 -11.17 7.34 0.93
N TYR A 232 -10.03 7.01 0.39
CA TYR A 232 -9.45 5.68 0.47
C TYR A 232 -7.92 5.77 0.51
N VAL A 233 -7.33 4.74 1.06
CA VAL A 233 -5.90 4.54 1.05
C VAL A 233 -5.55 3.59 -0.10
N GLU A 234 -4.56 3.94 -0.88
CA GLU A 234 -4.00 3.12 -1.95
C GLU A 234 -2.56 2.79 -1.60
N SER A 235 -2.19 1.52 -1.73
CA SER A 235 -0.84 1.04 -1.48
C SER A 235 -0.45 -0.04 -2.48
N ASP A 236 0.84 -0.15 -2.74
CA ASP A 236 1.43 -1.18 -3.57
C ASP A 236 2.10 -2.24 -2.68
N VAL A 237 1.60 -3.47 -2.74
CA VAL A 237 2.04 -4.60 -1.91
C VAL A 237 2.86 -5.58 -2.74
N PRO A 238 3.99 -6.12 -2.22
CA PRO A 238 4.79 -7.11 -2.94
C PRO A 238 4.02 -8.37 -3.34
N GLU A 239 4.32 -8.92 -4.52
CA GLU A 239 3.61 -10.08 -5.12
C GLU A 239 3.60 -11.35 -4.25
N ASN A 240 4.58 -11.53 -3.38
CA ASN A 240 4.65 -12.67 -2.46
C ASN A 240 3.48 -12.74 -1.46
N TYR A 241 2.76 -11.64 -1.24
CA TYR A 241 1.57 -11.57 -0.39
C TYR A 241 0.25 -11.76 -1.14
N LEU A 242 0.28 -11.92 -2.47
CA LEU A 242 -0.91 -11.99 -3.32
C LEU A 242 -1.90 -13.09 -2.88
N LYS A 243 -1.38 -14.23 -2.41
CA LYS A 243 -2.20 -15.36 -1.95
C LYS A 243 -2.92 -15.06 -0.63
N ASN A 244 -2.34 -14.21 0.21
CA ASN A 244 -2.77 -14.02 1.60
C ASN A 244 -3.57 -12.72 1.78
N ILE A 245 -3.30 -11.69 0.97
CA ILE A 245 -4.01 -10.41 1.03
C ILE A 245 -5.08 -10.38 -0.07
N ILE A 246 -6.32 -10.57 0.36
CA ILE A 246 -7.51 -10.65 -0.50
C ILE A 246 -8.53 -9.59 -0.11
N VAL A 247 -9.53 -9.40 -0.95
CA VAL A 247 -10.69 -8.56 -0.61
C VAL A 247 -11.34 -9.08 0.67
N GLY A 248 -11.58 -8.20 1.64
CA GLY A 248 -12.08 -8.54 2.97
C GLY A 248 -10.99 -8.72 4.03
N SER A 249 -9.70 -8.78 3.68
CA SER A 249 -8.60 -8.81 4.66
C SER A 249 -8.68 -7.60 5.59
N LYS A 250 -8.56 -7.84 6.90
CA LYS A 250 -8.56 -6.77 7.91
C LYS A 250 -7.27 -5.97 7.82
N ALA A 251 -7.39 -4.66 7.97
CA ALA A 251 -6.27 -3.75 7.93
C ALA A 251 -6.45 -2.60 8.91
N SER A 252 -5.36 -1.95 9.28
CA SER A 252 -5.36 -0.68 9.99
C SER A 252 -4.54 0.34 9.22
N VAL A 253 -5.02 1.58 9.19
CA VAL A 253 -4.37 2.70 8.52
C VAL A 253 -3.91 3.70 9.57
N TYR A 254 -2.62 3.92 9.67
CA TYR A 254 -2.03 4.94 10.50
C TYR A 254 -1.70 6.19 9.67
N ILE A 255 -2.20 7.34 10.09
CA ILE A 255 -2.00 8.64 9.45
C ILE A 255 -1.07 9.48 10.35
N PRO A 256 0.24 9.56 10.04
CA PRO A 256 1.23 10.17 10.93
C PRO A 256 0.95 11.64 11.29
N VAL A 257 0.49 12.43 10.32
CA VAL A 257 0.23 13.86 10.51
C VAL A 257 -0.88 14.11 11.54
N LEU A 258 -1.84 13.20 11.66
CA LEU A 258 -2.97 13.30 12.59
C LEU A 258 -2.74 12.47 13.86
N ASN A 259 -1.68 11.63 13.88
CA ASN A 259 -1.44 10.61 14.91
C ASN A 259 -2.69 9.74 15.17
N GLU A 260 -3.39 9.37 14.09
CA GLU A 260 -4.66 8.64 14.14
C GLU A 260 -4.51 7.29 13.44
N THR A 261 -5.10 6.25 14.03
CA THR A 261 -5.20 4.91 13.46
C THR A 261 -6.65 4.56 13.22
N GLN A 262 -7.02 4.20 12.00
CA GLN A 262 -8.35 3.75 11.64
C GLN A 262 -8.33 2.29 11.23
N SER A 263 -9.24 1.49 11.80
CA SER A 263 -9.48 0.11 11.36
C SER A 263 -10.30 0.10 10.08
N THR A 264 -9.92 -0.75 9.13
CA THR A 264 -10.58 -0.86 7.83
C THR A 264 -10.47 -2.27 7.29
N ILE A 265 -11.01 -2.49 6.11
CA ILE A 265 -10.89 -3.75 5.36
C ILE A 265 -10.41 -3.46 3.93
N ILE A 266 -9.67 -4.37 3.36
CA ILE A 266 -9.29 -4.29 1.95
C ILE A 266 -10.54 -4.43 1.11
N ARG A 267 -10.89 -3.39 0.36
CA ARG A 267 -12.07 -3.37 -0.51
C ARG A 267 -11.75 -3.86 -1.92
N GLN A 268 -10.54 -3.61 -2.38
CA GLN A 268 -10.11 -3.97 -3.73
C GLN A 268 -8.64 -4.37 -3.73
N THR A 269 -8.34 -5.42 -4.48
CA THR A 269 -6.99 -5.85 -4.85
C THR A 269 -6.85 -5.74 -6.37
N GLY A 270 -5.72 -5.20 -6.83
CA GLY A 270 -5.43 -5.06 -8.26
C GLY A 270 -5.20 -6.41 -8.93
N ASN A 271 -5.72 -6.56 -10.15
CA ASN A 271 -5.54 -7.75 -10.98
C ASN A 271 -4.26 -7.68 -11.86
N PHE A 272 -3.46 -6.63 -11.68
CA PHE A 272 -2.26 -6.41 -12.46
C PHE A 272 -1.06 -6.26 -11.51
N ILE A 273 0.01 -7.00 -11.80
CA ILE A 273 1.28 -6.87 -11.09
C ILE A 273 2.16 -5.88 -11.87
N GLN A 274 2.60 -4.82 -11.19
CA GLN A 274 3.46 -3.81 -11.77
C GLN A 274 4.87 -4.40 -12.03
N PRO A 275 5.33 -4.48 -13.29
CA PRO A 275 6.58 -5.17 -13.60
C PRO A 275 7.83 -4.50 -13.02
N SER A 276 7.79 -3.18 -12.81
CA SER A 276 8.94 -2.38 -12.35
C SER A 276 9.35 -2.69 -10.91
N ASN A 277 8.40 -3.00 -10.03
CA ASN A 277 8.62 -3.21 -8.60
C ASN A 277 7.98 -4.50 -8.07
N ARG A 278 7.36 -5.32 -8.93
CA ARG A 278 6.68 -6.57 -8.60
C ARG A 278 5.67 -6.43 -7.46
N THR A 279 4.81 -5.41 -7.56
CA THR A 279 3.75 -5.15 -6.60
C THR A 279 2.37 -5.24 -7.25
N PHE A 280 1.37 -5.50 -6.44
CA PHE A 280 -0.03 -5.33 -6.78
C PHE A 280 -0.66 -4.27 -5.89
N ARG A 281 -1.64 -3.55 -6.43
CA ARG A 281 -2.31 -2.46 -5.75
C ARG A 281 -3.41 -2.97 -4.83
N ILE A 282 -3.51 -2.36 -3.66
CA ILE A 282 -4.65 -2.55 -2.74
C ILE A 282 -5.31 -1.22 -2.44
N GLU A 283 -6.63 -1.26 -2.19
CA GLU A 283 -7.41 -0.11 -1.75
C GLU A 283 -8.22 -0.45 -0.49
N ALA A 284 -8.20 0.45 0.47
CA ALA A 284 -9.01 0.37 1.68
C ALA A 284 -9.73 1.71 1.94
N PRO A 285 -11.04 1.73 2.23
CA PRO A 285 -11.77 2.95 2.55
C PRO A 285 -11.32 3.50 3.90
N ILE A 286 -11.34 4.83 4.03
CA ILE A 286 -11.11 5.53 5.30
C ILE A 286 -12.21 6.56 5.52
N GLU A 287 -12.54 6.81 6.77
CA GLU A 287 -13.51 7.82 7.16
C GLU A 287 -12.85 9.18 7.36
N ASN A 288 -13.56 10.25 7.00
CA ASN A 288 -13.07 11.61 7.15
C ASN A 288 -14.22 12.55 7.60
N PRO A 289 -14.82 12.32 8.79
CA PRO A 289 -15.98 13.08 9.25
C PRO A 289 -15.69 14.57 9.44
N LEU A 290 -14.48 14.90 9.88
CA LEU A 290 -14.06 16.27 10.15
C LEU A 290 -13.44 16.98 8.93
N GLY A 291 -13.22 16.27 7.81
CA GLY A 291 -12.58 16.84 6.62
C GLY A 291 -11.09 17.19 6.79
N LEU A 292 -10.44 16.70 7.85
CA LEU A 292 -9.03 16.96 8.13
C LEU A 292 -8.10 16.16 7.24
N ILE A 293 -8.53 14.98 6.82
CA ILE A 293 -7.77 14.13 5.91
C ILE A 293 -7.85 14.72 4.51
N LYS A 294 -6.69 15.02 3.93
CA LYS A 294 -6.57 15.59 2.58
C LYS A 294 -6.04 14.55 1.60
N PRO A 295 -6.39 14.64 0.31
CA PRO A 295 -5.74 13.81 -0.72
C PRO A 295 -4.23 14.04 -0.74
N ASN A 296 -3.49 13.00 -1.13
CA ASN A 296 -2.02 12.96 -1.19
C ASN A 296 -1.29 13.01 0.17
N LEU A 297 -2.00 12.87 1.29
CA LEU A 297 -1.35 12.60 2.56
C LEU A 297 -0.75 11.21 2.55
N ASN A 298 0.45 11.10 3.13
CA ASN A 298 1.09 9.81 3.36
C ASN A 298 0.42 9.10 4.54
N ALA A 299 0.25 7.80 4.41
CA ALA A 299 -0.23 6.92 5.46
C ALA A 299 0.59 5.62 5.48
N ARG A 300 0.45 4.81 6.50
CA ARG A 300 0.92 3.43 6.57
C ARG A 300 -0.27 2.52 6.73
N ILE A 301 -0.33 1.47 5.93
CA ILE A 301 -1.37 0.46 6.06
C ILE A 301 -0.74 -0.84 6.52
N SER A 302 -1.27 -1.39 7.61
CA SER A 302 -0.90 -2.70 8.16
C SER A 302 -2.02 -3.68 7.85
N VAL A 303 -1.76 -4.65 6.98
CA VAL A 303 -2.74 -5.65 6.54
C VAL A 303 -2.44 -6.97 7.21
N ILE A 304 -3.46 -7.63 7.77
CA ILE A 304 -3.33 -8.98 8.33
C ILE A 304 -3.25 -9.97 7.17
N ASP A 305 -2.08 -10.61 6.99
CA ASP A 305 -1.84 -11.63 5.97
C ASP A 305 -1.95 -13.05 6.50
N TYR A 306 -1.92 -13.22 7.82
CA TYR A 306 -2.05 -14.50 8.47
C TYR A 306 -2.67 -14.34 9.87
N SER A 307 -3.54 -15.26 10.25
CA SER A 307 -4.17 -15.27 11.58
C SER A 307 -4.30 -16.71 12.08
N ASN A 308 -3.90 -16.93 13.33
CA ASN A 308 -4.08 -18.18 14.06
C ASN A 308 -4.61 -17.87 15.46
N SER A 309 -5.78 -18.41 15.82
CA SER A 309 -6.42 -18.16 17.10
C SER A 309 -5.79 -18.93 18.25
N GLU A 310 -5.05 -20.01 17.97
CA GLU A 310 -4.44 -20.93 18.94
C GLU A 310 -2.93 -21.09 18.67
N ALA A 311 -2.26 -20.00 18.34
CA ALA A 311 -0.83 -20.02 18.05
C ALA A 311 -0.01 -20.23 19.34
N ILE A 312 1.03 -21.05 19.23
CA ILE A 312 2.07 -21.15 20.24
C ILE A 312 3.14 -20.13 19.88
N MET A 313 3.26 -19.07 20.70
CA MET A 313 4.21 -17.99 20.47
C MET A 313 5.36 -18.08 21.46
N ILE A 314 6.60 -18.09 20.96
CA ILE A 314 7.81 -18.08 21.79
C ILE A 314 8.73 -16.91 21.41
N PRO A 315 9.51 -16.36 22.34
CA PRO A 315 10.49 -15.34 22.03
C PRO A 315 11.58 -15.90 21.09
N LEU A 316 12.01 -15.12 20.10
CA LEU A 316 13.10 -15.50 19.19
C LEU A 316 14.40 -15.84 19.93
N ARG A 317 14.65 -15.22 21.10
CA ARG A 317 15.85 -15.43 21.92
C ARG A 317 15.99 -16.85 22.47
N VAL A 318 14.88 -17.59 22.66
CA VAL A 318 14.92 -18.96 23.20
C VAL A 318 15.28 -20.01 22.16
N ILE A 319 15.20 -19.66 20.88
CA ILE A 319 15.48 -20.55 19.76
C ILE A 319 16.99 -20.69 19.55
N ARG A 320 17.42 -21.93 19.41
CA ARG A 320 18.80 -22.30 19.12
C ARG A 320 18.89 -22.98 17.76
N LYS A 321 20.09 -22.95 17.17
CA LYS A 321 20.39 -23.70 15.95
C LYS A 321 21.58 -24.62 16.20
N ASN A 322 21.46 -25.86 15.74
CA ASN A 322 22.59 -26.80 15.76
C ASN A 322 23.55 -26.54 14.57
N ALA A 323 24.63 -27.30 14.52
CA ALA A 323 25.62 -27.18 13.43
C ALA A 323 25.06 -27.51 12.04
N SER A 324 23.98 -28.30 11.97
CA SER A 324 23.26 -28.64 10.74
C SER A 324 22.24 -27.57 10.32
N GLY A 325 22.05 -26.51 11.15
CA GLY A 325 21.10 -25.42 10.87
C GLY A 325 19.67 -25.69 11.34
N GLU A 326 19.41 -26.83 11.98
CA GLU A 326 18.09 -27.17 12.52
C GLU A 326 17.80 -26.35 13.78
N THR A 327 16.56 -25.91 13.91
CA THR A 327 16.08 -25.09 15.02
C THR A 327 15.53 -25.96 16.15
N PHE A 328 15.93 -25.64 17.37
CA PHE A 328 15.48 -26.36 18.56
C PHE A 328 15.32 -25.42 19.76
N VAL A 329 14.61 -25.91 20.77
CA VAL A 329 14.47 -25.31 22.10
C VAL A 329 14.74 -26.35 23.16
N PHE A 330 15.07 -25.92 24.38
CA PHE A 330 15.12 -26.82 25.54
C PHE A 330 13.80 -26.75 26.31
N VAL A 331 13.19 -27.92 26.52
CA VAL A 331 11.98 -28.11 27.30
C VAL A 331 12.36 -28.71 28.66
N LEU A 332 11.79 -28.22 29.72
CA LEU A 332 12.02 -28.73 31.07
C LEU A 332 11.01 -29.83 31.40
N ASN A 333 11.49 -31.03 31.59
CA ASN A 333 10.69 -32.21 31.95
C ASN A 333 11.14 -32.78 33.29
N ASN A 334 10.37 -33.76 33.80
CA ASN A 334 10.68 -34.54 35.01
C ASN A 334 10.97 -33.64 36.23
N PRO A 335 9.95 -32.95 36.78
CA PRO A 335 10.14 -32.11 37.96
C PRO A 335 10.67 -32.94 39.13
N GLU A 336 11.77 -32.49 39.75
CA GLU A 336 12.39 -33.05 40.91
C GLU A 336 12.18 -32.12 42.11
N GLU A 337 12.52 -32.58 43.32
CA GLU A 337 12.53 -31.72 44.51
C GLU A 337 13.49 -30.53 44.33
N ASN A 338 13.23 -29.43 45.03
CA ASN A 338 14.02 -28.19 44.96
C ASN A 338 14.09 -27.51 43.59
N ASN A 339 12.96 -27.47 42.84
CA ASN A 339 12.89 -26.88 41.49
C ASN A 339 13.89 -27.50 40.49
N GLY A 340 14.22 -28.77 40.66
CA GLY A 340 15.04 -29.54 39.73
C GLY A 340 14.22 -29.99 38.53
N PHE A 341 14.84 -29.94 37.35
CA PHE A 341 14.25 -30.40 36.08
C PHE A 341 15.35 -31.06 35.23
N THR A 342 14.90 -31.83 34.25
CA THR A 342 15.79 -32.33 33.18
C THR A 342 15.50 -31.54 31.92
N SER A 343 16.55 -30.98 31.26
CA SER A 343 16.40 -30.29 29.99
C SER A 343 16.40 -31.29 28.83
N GLU A 344 15.37 -31.27 28.02
CA GLU A 344 15.26 -32.08 26.80
C GLU A 344 15.27 -31.19 25.56
N LEU A 345 16.04 -31.60 24.55
CA LEU A 345 16.14 -30.89 23.29
C LEU A 345 14.95 -31.26 22.38
N HIS A 346 14.12 -30.27 22.04
CA HIS A 346 13.01 -30.43 21.11
C HIS A 346 13.25 -29.65 19.84
N TYR A 347 13.28 -30.34 18.70
CA TYR A 347 13.31 -29.68 17.39
C TYR A 347 11.98 -29.03 17.10
N VAL A 348 12.01 -27.79 16.61
CA VAL A 348 10.80 -26.99 16.39
C VAL A 348 10.67 -26.54 14.94
N ASN A 349 9.45 -26.59 14.43
CA ASN A 349 9.07 -26.02 13.14
C ASN A 349 8.51 -24.61 13.37
N LEU A 350 9.19 -23.62 12.79
CA LEU A 350 8.83 -22.21 12.96
C LEU A 350 7.86 -21.76 11.88
N GLY A 351 6.90 -20.95 12.28
CA GLY A 351 5.94 -20.25 11.43
C GLY A 351 6.33 -18.79 11.19
N LYS A 352 5.32 -17.92 11.22
CA LYS A 352 5.47 -16.48 11.09
C LYS A 352 6.07 -15.87 12.35
N SER A 353 6.83 -14.79 12.17
CA SER A 353 7.42 -14.03 13.28
C SER A 353 7.02 -12.56 13.22
N GLN A 354 6.76 -11.97 14.39
CA GLN A 354 6.46 -10.55 14.54
C GLN A 354 6.79 -10.08 15.97
N ASN A 355 7.32 -8.87 16.12
CA ASN A 355 7.61 -8.25 17.42
C ASN A 355 8.46 -9.15 18.33
N GLU A 356 9.57 -9.71 17.81
CA GLU A 356 10.50 -10.60 18.54
C GLU A 356 9.90 -11.92 19.02
N MET A 357 8.67 -12.21 18.64
CA MET A 357 7.99 -13.49 18.89
C MET A 357 7.90 -14.28 17.59
N VAL A 358 7.93 -15.60 17.67
CA VAL A 358 7.74 -16.48 16.53
C VAL A 358 6.73 -17.57 16.86
N GLU A 359 5.91 -17.88 15.90
CA GLU A 359 4.97 -19.00 15.98
C GLU A 359 5.71 -20.33 15.84
N VAL A 360 5.37 -21.29 16.69
CA VAL A 360 5.82 -22.67 16.57
C VAL A 360 4.67 -23.52 16.06
N ILE A 361 4.85 -24.09 14.87
CA ILE A 361 3.84 -24.95 14.23
C ILE A 361 3.90 -26.38 14.75
N GLY A 362 5.06 -26.82 15.23
CA GLY A 362 5.25 -28.17 15.73
C GLY A 362 6.54 -28.34 16.50
N GLY A 363 6.60 -29.42 17.32
CA GLY A 363 7.77 -29.78 18.14
C GLY A 363 7.62 -29.52 19.63
N ILE A 364 6.65 -28.69 20.04
CA ILE A 364 6.32 -28.39 21.44
C ILE A 364 4.78 -28.35 21.64
N LYS A 365 4.33 -28.42 22.88
CA LYS A 365 2.91 -28.44 23.25
C LYS A 365 2.57 -27.29 24.18
N PRO A 366 1.29 -26.86 24.21
CA PRO A 366 0.81 -25.96 25.27
C PRO A 366 1.13 -26.49 26.66
N ASN A 367 1.52 -25.56 27.55
CA ASN A 367 1.96 -25.82 28.93
C ASN A 367 3.38 -26.40 29.09
N ASP A 368 4.11 -26.69 28.02
CA ASP A 368 5.54 -27.01 28.14
C ASP A 368 6.29 -25.82 28.77
N LEU A 369 7.33 -26.12 29.56
CA LEU A 369 8.24 -25.12 30.11
C LEU A 369 9.47 -25.04 29.23
N ILE A 370 9.65 -23.93 28.55
CA ILE A 370 10.82 -23.67 27.69
C ILE A 370 11.86 -22.88 28.47
N VAL A 371 13.12 -23.28 28.38
CA VAL A 371 14.24 -22.54 28.94
C VAL A 371 14.37 -21.19 28.25
N ASP A 372 14.34 -20.11 29.02
CA ASP A 372 14.53 -18.74 28.55
C ASP A 372 16.00 -18.31 28.65
N GLU A 373 16.53 -18.16 29.83
CA GLU A 373 17.93 -17.84 30.07
C GLU A 373 18.70 -19.06 30.60
N GLY A 374 20.04 -19.07 30.37
CA GLY A 374 20.91 -20.19 30.71
C GLY A 374 20.95 -21.31 29.67
N GLY A 375 20.12 -21.26 28.61
CA GLY A 375 20.00 -22.29 27.60
C GLY A 375 21.23 -22.44 26.66
N SER A 376 22.14 -21.47 26.61
CA SER A 376 23.30 -21.51 25.72
C SER A 376 24.37 -22.55 26.11
N LEU A 377 24.39 -22.96 27.36
CA LEU A 377 25.35 -23.91 27.92
C LEU A 377 24.73 -25.29 28.19
N LEU A 378 23.45 -25.47 27.87
CA LEU A 378 22.76 -26.73 28.13
C LEU A 378 23.07 -27.80 27.09
N VAL A 379 23.09 -29.05 27.57
CA VAL A 379 23.16 -30.27 26.75
C VAL A 379 21.86 -31.06 26.99
N ASN A 380 21.49 -31.83 25.97
CA ASN A 380 20.33 -32.71 26.08
C ASN A 380 20.44 -33.68 27.25
N GLY A 381 19.42 -33.81 28.10
CA GLY A 381 19.40 -34.67 29.28
C GLY A 381 20.12 -34.07 30.50
N GLN A 382 20.51 -32.79 30.47
CA GLN A 382 21.20 -32.15 31.61
C GLN A 382 20.21 -31.78 32.71
N LYS A 383 20.60 -32.04 33.97
CA LYS A 383 19.87 -31.58 35.13
C LYS A 383 20.07 -30.08 35.37
N VAL A 384 19.00 -29.37 35.60
CA VAL A 384 18.97 -27.92 35.81
C VAL A 384 18.15 -27.58 37.08
N THR A 385 18.36 -26.40 37.60
CA THR A 385 17.51 -25.82 38.63
C THR A 385 16.84 -24.59 38.10
N LEU A 386 15.49 -24.58 38.17
CA LEU A 386 14.66 -23.44 37.78
C LEU A 386 14.76 -22.35 38.83
N ILE A 387 15.21 -21.18 38.42
CA ILE A 387 15.16 -19.95 39.22
C ILE A 387 13.99 -19.08 38.72
N LYS A 388 13.32 -18.43 39.64
CA LYS A 388 12.18 -17.55 39.33
C LYS A 388 12.63 -16.28 38.65
#